data_4da81f5b4cc1b8e9d32e5ee01aeccf89
#
_entry.id   4da81f5b4cc1b8e9d32e5ee01aeccf89
#
_cell.length_a   1.000
_cell.length_b   1.000
_cell.length_c   1.000
_cell.angle_alpha   90.00
_cell.angle_beta   90.00
_cell.angle_gamma   90.00
#
_symmetry.space_group_name_H-M   'P 1'
#
loop_
_entity.id
_entity.type
_entity.pdbx_description
1 polymer ?
#
loop_
_entity_poly.entity_id
_entity_poly.type
_entity_poly.pdbx_seq_one_letter_code
_entity_poly.pdbx_strand_id
1 'polypeptide(L)'
;DLSKILKMLKLNYKKLLIKKNKIPITCLTAYSKPIANILDGKVDLILVGDSLGTTLFGMQNTRGVTIEMMKNHGKAVVQNTKYSMTIIDMPYNTYRNKSEALKNARDILAFTKADFIKIETDKKNLNIVEHLTKNKIKVVSHIGVTPQKFSNFSKIKSVGKNIKDSNNLLNLAKKLEEAGSKIIVLECISLDTSKKITNSLSIPTIGIGSSKYCDGQVLVIDDILNLNSHNKKPK
;
A
#
# COMPACT_ATOMS: atom_id res chain seq x y z
N ASP A 1 1.27 -28.02 18.42
CA ASP A 1 2.29 -27.18 17.79
C ASP A 1 1.78 -25.71 17.79
N LEU A 2 2.21 -24.94 18.81
CA LEU A 2 1.81 -23.54 18.99
C LEU A 2 2.07 -22.68 17.75
N SER A 3 3.09 -23.01 16.93
CA SER A 3 3.41 -22.28 15.71
C SER A 3 2.35 -22.48 14.62
N LYS A 4 1.72 -23.63 14.56
CA LYS A 4 0.59 -23.92 13.67
C LYS A 4 -0.71 -23.24 14.14
N ILE A 5 -0.93 -23.20 15.46
CA ILE A 5 -2.14 -22.56 16.04
C ILE A 5 -2.06 -21.03 15.89
N LEU A 6 -0.89 -20.41 16.06
CA LEU A 6 -0.68 -18.99 15.82
C LEU A 6 -0.87 -18.60 14.34
N LYS A 7 -0.58 -19.51 13.39
CA LYS A 7 -0.87 -19.31 11.96
C LYS A 7 -2.37 -19.40 11.61
N MET A 8 -3.20 -19.99 12.48
CA MET A 8 -4.65 -20.14 12.26
C MET A 8 -5.50 -18.96 12.76
N LEU A 9 -4.91 -17.96 13.41
CA LEU A 9 -5.64 -16.77 13.87
C LEU A 9 -5.48 -15.63 12.87
N LYS A 10 -6.58 -15.03 12.43
CA LYS A 10 -6.58 -13.85 11.57
C LYS A 10 -5.57 -12.82 12.08
N LEU A 11 -4.69 -12.35 11.19
CA LEU A 11 -3.78 -11.27 11.47
C LEU A 11 -4.61 -10.02 11.81
N ASN A 12 -4.15 -9.24 12.77
CA ASN A 12 -4.73 -7.94 13.10
C ASN A 12 -3.62 -6.90 13.24
N TYR A 13 -4.02 -5.63 13.28
CA TYR A 13 -3.06 -4.54 13.30
C TYR A 13 -2.11 -4.57 14.52
N LYS A 14 -2.57 -5.03 15.68
CA LYS A 14 -1.70 -5.17 16.86
C LYS A 14 -0.59 -6.20 16.62
N LYS A 15 -0.93 -7.34 16.04
CA LYS A 15 0.06 -8.37 15.66
C LYS A 15 1.03 -7.86 14.60
N LEU A 16 0.56 -7.04 13.65
CA LEU A 16 1.40 -6.42 12.63
C LEU A 16 2.42 -5.44 13.26
N LEU A 17 1.99 -4.64 14.24
CA LEU A 17 2.88 -3.74 14.99
C LEU A 17 4.00 -4.48 15.73
N ILE A 18 3.72 -5.66 16.29
CA ILE A 18 4.73 -6.48 16.99
C ILE A 18 5.86 -6.93 16.05
N LYS A 19 5.58 -7.06 14.75
CA LYS A 19 6.57 -7.45 13.73
C LYS A 19 7.55 -6.31 13.42
N LYS A 20 7.15 -5.04 13.62
CA LYS A 20 8.00 -3.89 13.32
C LYS A 20 9.37 -4.02 13.96
N ASN A 21 10.43 -3.78 13.17
CA ASN A 21 11.85 -3.90 13.55
C ASN A 21 12.27 -5.31 14.04
N LYS A 22 11.44 -6.34 13.91
CA LYS A 22 11.72 -7.69 14.44
C LYS A 22 11.59 -8.79 13.37
N ILE A 23 10.48 -8.78 12.64
CA ILE A 23 10.15 -9.83 11.67
C ILE A 23 9.67 -9.15 10.39
N PRO A 24 10.25 -9.46 9.22
CA PRO A 24 9.82 -8.86 7.96
C PRO A 24 8.32 -9.04 7.72
N ILE A 25 7.67 -7.94 7.35
CA ILE A 25 6.26 -7.93 6.94
C ILE A 25 6.21 -8.21 5.44
N THR A 26 5.45 -9.23 5.07
CA THR A 26 5.28 -9.63 3.67
C THR A 26 3.99 -9.07 3.11
N CYS A 27 4.07 -8.43 1.94
CA CYS A 27 2.92 -7.90 1.22
C CYS A 27 3.01 -8.29 -0.26
N LEU A 28 1.94 -8.83 -0.82
CA LEU A 28 1.82 -9.09 -2.25
C LEU A 28 0.52 -8.54 -2.79
N THR A 29 0.51 -8.18 -4.08
CA THR A 29 -0.75 -7.81 -4.72
C THR A 29 -1.58 -9.05 -5.05
N ALA A 30 -2.89 -8.90 -5.04
CA ALA A 30 -3.83 -9.88 -5.61
C ALA A 30 -5.03 -9.15 -6.20
N TYR A 31 -5.55 -9.67 -7.30
CA TYR A 31 -6.67 -9.05 -8.01
C TYR A 31 -7.81 -10.04 -8.27
N SER A 32 -7.68 -11.28 -7.83
CA SER A 32 -8.64 -12.35 -8.11
C SER A 32 -8.72 -13.36 -6.96
N LYS A 33 -9.82 -14.11 -6.91
CA LYS A 33 -10.03 -15.21 -5.97
C LYS A 33 -8.89 -16.25 -5.96
N PRO A 34 -8.43 -16.81 -7.11
CA PRO A 34 -7.39 -17.82 -7.10
C PRO A 34 -6.10 -17.34 -6.43
N ILE A 35 -5.66 -16.13 -6.77
CA ILE A 35 -4.45 -15.55 -6.18
C ILE A 35 -4.65 -15.27 -4.69
N ALA A 36 -5.78 -14.70 -4.29
CA ALA A 36 -6.09 -14.47 -2.88
C ALA A 36 -6.01 -15.76 -2.06
N ASN A 37 -6.61 -16.84 -2.54
CA ASN A 37 -6.56 -18.16 -1.87
C ASN A 37 -5.14 -18.72 -1.74
N ILE A 38 -4.29 -18.49 -2.74
CA ILE A 38 -2.88 -18.94 -2.70
C ILE A 38 -2.08 -18.13 -1.66
N LEU A 39 -2.33 -16.84 -1.55
CA LEU A 39 -1.57 -15.93 -0.69
C LEU A 39 -2.05 -15.93 0.76
N ASP A 40 -3.33 -16.20 1.00
CA ASP A 40 -3.94 -16.08 2.32
C ASP A 40 -3.24 -16.94 3.37
N GLY A 41 -2.81 -16.30 4.46
CA GLY A 41 -2.04 -16.94 5.54
C GLY A 41 -0.57 -17.21 5.20
N LYS A 42 -0.11 -16.97 3.97
CA LYS A 42 1.30 -17.06 3.57
C LYS A 42 1.99 -15.70 3.56
N VAL A 43 1.21 -14.63 3.38
CA VAL A 43 1.66 -13.25 3.50
C VAL A 43 0.89 -12.53 4.59
N ASP A 44 1.47 -11.46 5.13
CA ASP A 44 0.80 -10.65 6.17
C ASP A 44 -0.28 -9.75 5.59
N LEU A 45 0.01 -9.15 4.44
CA LEU A 45 -0.82 -8.17 3.78
C LEU A 45 -1.10 -8.59 2.34
N ILE A 46 -2.32 -8.45 1.89
CA ILE A 46 -2.71 -8.59 0.48
C ILE A 46 -3.20 -7.22 0.00
N LEU A 47 -2.56 -6.70 -1.02
CA LEU A 47 -2.88 -5.40 -1.62
C LEU A 47 -3.68 -5.59 -2.91
N VAL A 48 -4.88 -5.06 -2.96
CA VAL A 48 -5.58 -4.80 -4.22
C VAL A 48 -5.15 -3.41 -4.68
N GLY A 49 -4.09 -3.39 -5.50
CA GLY A 49 -3.47 -2.16 -5.99
C GLY A 49 -4.11 -1.67 -7.28
N ASP A 50 -4.05 -0.36 -7.54
CA ASP A 50 -4.46 0.21 -8.82
C ASP A 50 -3.55 -0.21 -9.98
N SER A 51 -2.40 -0.85 -9.68
CA SER A 51 -1.58 -1.58 -10.65
C SER A 51 -2.36 -2.63 -11.44
N LEU A 52 -3.56 -3.07 -10.99
CA LEU A 52 -4.46 -3.90 -11.78
C LEU A 52 -4.77 -3.30 -13.16
N GLY A 53 -4.76 -1.97 -13.29
CA GLY A 53 -4.97 -1.29 -14.56
C GLY A 53 -3.90 -1.67 -15.59
N THR A 54 -2.64 -1.69 -15.19
CA THR A 54 -1.52 -2.04 -16.07
C THR A 54 -1.35 -3.55 -16.22
N THR A 55 -1.57 -4.34 -15.17
CA THR A 55 -1.34 -5.78 -15.19
C THR A 55 -2.49 -6.58 -15.82
N LEU A 56 -3.75 -6.25 -15.50
CA LEU A 56 -4.90 -7.02 -15.99
C LEU A 56 -5.59 -6.38 -17.19
N PHE A 57 -5.60 -5.05 -17.27
CA PHE A 57 -6.35 -4.33 -18.31
C PHE A 57 -5.45 -3.76 -19.41
N GLY A 58 -4.12 -3.95 -19.31
CA GLY A 58 -3.17 -3.46 -20.32
C GLY A 58 -3.16 -1.93 -20.46
N MET A 59 -3.60 -1.18 -19.44
CA MET A 59 -3.56 0.27 -19.45
C MET A 59 -2.13 0.77 -19.45
N GLN A 60 -1.85 1.90 -20.07
CA GLN A 60 -0.50 2.51 -20.08
C GLN A 60 -0.06 3.03 -18.70
N ASN A 61 -1.02 3.32 -17.81
CA ASN A 61 -0.80 3.77 -16.44
C ASN A 61 -2.04 3.48 -15.58
N THR A 62 -1.95 3.75 -14.27
CA THR A 62 -3.03 3.45 -13.32
C THR A 62 -4.15 4.50 -13.29
N ARG A 63 -4.04 5.61 -14.05
CA ARG A 63 -4.98 6.75 -13.96
C ARG A 63 -6.36 6.45 -14.53
N GLY A 64 -6.50 5.41 -15.36
CA GLY A 64 -7.77 4.94 -15.91
C GLY A 64 -8.55 4.00 -14.98
N VAL A 65 -7.97 3.60 -13.85
CA VAL A 65 -8.62 2.71 -12.90
C VAL A 65 -9.77 3.44 -12.19
N THR A 66 -10.92 2.78 -12.08
CA THR A 66 -12.14 3.33 -11.48
C THR A 66 -12.39 2.75 -10.08
N ILE A 67 -13.21 3.44 -9.28
CA ILE A 67 -13.68 2.92 -7.99
C ILE A 67 -14.42 1.59 -8.17
N GLU A 68 -15.21 1.44 -9.23
CA GLU A 68 -15.97 0.22 -9.50
C GLU A 68 -15.04 -0.97 -9.77
N MET A 69 -13.96 -0.77 -10.54
CA MET A 69 -12.93 -1.81 -10.72
C MET A 69 -12.32 -2.21 -9.38
N MET A 70 -11.92 -1.23 -8.56
CA MET A 70 -11.34 -1.50 -7.23
C MET A 70 -12.31 -2.22 -6.30
N LYS A 71 -13.59 -1.88 -6.34
CA LYS A 71 -14.64 -2.55 -5.55
C LYS A 71 -14.80 -4.01 -5.99
N ASN A 72 -14.91 -4.27 -7.29
CA ASN A 72 -15.16 -5.62 -7.81
C ASN A 72 -13.98 -6.55 -7.55
N HIS A 73 -12.77 -6.13 -7.87
CA HIS A 73 -11.56 -6.90 -7.56
C HIS A 73 -11.33 -7.01 -6.05
N GLY A 74 -11.53 -5.92 -5.32
CA GLY A 74 -11.44 -5.89 -3.86
C GLY A 74 -12.37 -6.89 -3.20
N LYS A 75 -13.64 -6.95 -3.61
CA LYS A 75 -14.62 -7.93 -3.10
C LYS A 75 -14.18 -9.36 -3.38
N ALA A 76 -13.73 -9.64 -4.61
CA ALA A 76 -13.26 -10.97 -4.99
C ALA A 76 -12.06 -11.44 -4.14
N VAL A 77 -11.14 -10.52 -3.79
CA VAL A 77 -9.99 -10.81 -2.94
C VAL A 77 -10.39 -10.96 -1.48
N VAL A 78 -11.10 -9.97 -0.93
CA VAL A 78 -11.43 -9.93 0.51
C VAL A 78 -12.30 -11.09 0.94
N GLN A 79 -13.30 -11.49 0.13
CA GLN A 79 -14.15 -12.64 0.44
C GLN A 79 -13.39 -13.97 0.48
N ASN A 80 -12.21 -14.03 -0.10
CA ASN A 80 -11.36 -15.21 -0.16
C ASN A 80 -10.07 -15.08 0.67
N THR A 81 -10.05 -14.10 1.59
CA THR A 81 -8.93 -13.85 2.52
C THR A 81 -9.44 -13.97 3.96
N LYS A 82 -8.94 -14.98 4.69
CA LYS A 82 -9.36 -15.28 6.08
C LYS A 82 -8.31 -14.89 7.11
N TYR A 83 -7.03 -15.02 6.78
CA TYR A 83 -5.91 -14.91 7.71
C TYR A 83 -5.08 -13.64 7.52
N SER A 84 -4.78 -13.28 6.27
CA SER A 84 -4.05 -12.05 5.93
C SER A 84 -4.93 -10.81 6.11
N MET A 85 -4.31 -9.64 6.31
CA MET A 85 -5.03 -8.35 6.26
C MET A 85 -5.06 -7.83 4.83
N THR A 86 -6.11 -7.09 4.49
CA THR A 86 -6.36 -6.62 3.13
C THR A 86 -6.30 -5.10 3.02
N ILE A 87 -5.69 -4.62 1.95
CA ILE A 87 -5.56 -3.19 1.63
C ILE A 87 -6.17 -2.97 0.25
N ILE A 88 -6.95 -1.89 0.07
CA ILE A 88 -7.47 -1.49 -1.25
C ILE A 88 -7.04 -0.06 -1.56
N ASP A 89 -6.50 0.14 -2.76
CA ASP A 89 -6.14 1.46 -3.24
C ASP A 89 -7.37 2.29 -3.58
N MET A 90 -7.31 3.57 -3.26
CA MET A 90 -8.18 4.55 -3.86
C MET A 90 -7.56 5.01 -5.19
N PRO A 91 -8.30 4.88 -6.30
CA PRO A 91 -7.79 5.25 -7.62
C PRO A 91 -7.47 6.74 -7.74
N TYR A 92 -6.66 7.07 -8.73
CA TYR A 92 -6.36 8.44 -9.10
C TYR A 92 -7.63 9.31 -9.18
N ASN A 93 -7.53 10.53 -8.66
CA ASN A 93 -8.59 11.55 -8.73
C ASN A 93 -9.89 11.22 -7.97
N THR A 94 -9.88 10.25 -7.02
CA THR A 94 -11.05 9.86 -6.23
C THR A 94 -11.01 10.33 -4.76
N TYR A 95 -10.00 11.15 -4.42
CA TYR A 95 -9.81 11.73 -3.08
C TYR A 95 -9.26 13.15 -3.13
N ARG A 96 -9.84 14.00 -4.02
CA ARG A 96 -9.42 15.38 -4.26
C ARG A 96 -9.66 16.32 -3.08
N ASN A 97 -10.65 16.00 -2.26
CA ASN A 97 -11.02 16.75 -1.05
C ASN A 97 -11.53 15.81 0.05
N LYS A 98 -11.69 16.33 1.27
CA LYS A 98 -12.08 15.57 2.46
C LYS A 98 -13.40 14.82 2.30
N SER A 99 -14.44 15.49 1.77
CA SER A 99 -15.78 14.93 1.60
C SER A 99 -15.79 13.78 0.59
N GLU A 100 -15.18 13.99 -0.58
CA GLU A 100 -15.07 12.99 -1.62
C GLU A 100 -14.25 11.78 -1.15
N ALA A 101 -13.09 12.03 -0.51
CA ALA A 101 -12.25 10.97 0.02
C ALA A 101 -13.00 10.11 1.04
N LEU A 102 -13.74 10.72 1.97
CA LEU A 102 -14.49 10.00 2.99
C LEU A 102 -15.65 9.20 2.38
N LYS A 103 -16.40 9.79 1.44
CA LYS A 103 -17.49 9.12 0.73
C LYS A 103 -16.97 7.88 0.00
N ASN A 104 -15.91 8.04 -0.80
CA ASN A 104 -15.37 6.96 -1.61
C ASN A 104 -14.69 5.88 -0.77
N ALA A 105 -13.96 6.25 0.29
CA ALA A 105 -13.37 5.29 1.22
C ALA A 105 -14.43 4.46 1.94
N ARG A 106 -15.52 5.09 2.40
CA ARG A 106 -16.66 4.38 3.01
C ARG A 106 -17.36 3.45 2.03
N ASP A 107 -17.57 3.88 0.79
CA ASP A 107 -18.20 3.06 -0.25
C ASP A 107 -17.35 1.80 -0.53
N ILE A 108 -16.05 1.97 -0.76
CA ILE A 108 -15.12 0.84 -0.97
C ILE A 108 -15.15 -0.12 0.23
N LEU A 109 -15.00 0.39 1.45
CA LEU A 109 -14.97 -0.45 2.66
C LEU A 109 -16.32 -1.12 2.96
N ALA A 110 -17.43 -0.42 2.75
CA ALA A 110 -18.77 -0.98 2.94
C ALA A 110 -19.03 -2.15 1.98
N PHE A 111 -18.57 -2.03 0.73
CA PHE A 111 -18.76 -3.04 -0.30
C PHE A 111 -17.82 -4.24 -0.16
N THR A 112 -16.53 -3.98 0.13
CA THR A 112 -15.49 -5.00 0.11
C THR A 112 -15.22 -5.64 1.47
N LYS A 113 -15.43 -4.89 2.58
CA LYS A 113 -15.06 -5.25 3.95
C LYS A 113 -13.53 -5.37 4.17
N ALA A 114 -12.74 -4.67 3.38
CA ALA A 114 -11.28 -4.62 3.54
C ALA A 114 -10.86 -4.01 4.88
N ASP A 115 -9.63 -4.31 5.31
CA ASP A 115 -9.08 -3.82 6.57
C ASP A 115 -8.57 -2.38 6.47
N PHE A 116 -8.03 -1.97 5.30
CA PHE A 116 -7.41 -0.67 5.07
C PHE A 116 -7.76 -0.09 3.70
N ILE A 117 -7.70 1.23 3.63
CA ILE A 117 -7.65 2.01 2.39
C ILE A 117 -6.23 2.54 2.19
N LYS A 118 -5.67 2.46 0.97
CA LYS A 118 -4.40 3.10 0.63
C LYS A 118 -4.64 4.32 -0.26
N ILE A 119 -3.91 5.40 0.02
CA ILE A 119 -3.89 6.62 -0.80
C ILE A 119 -2.47 7.12 -1.00
N GLU A 120 -2.18 7.65 -2.18
CA GLU A 120 -0.93 8.36 -2.44
C GLU A 120 -0.96 9.73 -1.77
N THR A 121 0.11 10.04 -1.02
CA THR A 121 0.13 11.20 -0.14
C THR A 121 1.31 12.13 -0.40
N ASP A 122 1.05 13.41 -0.24
CA ASP A 122 2.03 14.48 -0.21
C ASP A 122 1.62 15.55 0.82
N LYS A 123 2.33 16.67 0.84
CA LYS A 123 2.02 17.79 1.76
C LYS A 123 0.63 18.38 1.53
N LYS A 124 0.06 18.28 0.31
CA LYS A 124 -1.20 18.93 -0.06
C LYS A 124 -2.41 18.15 0.45
N ASN A 125 -2.30 16.82 0.55
CA ASN A 125 -3.42 15.97 0.96
C ASN A 125 -3.27 15.35 2.36
N LEU A 126 -2.32 15.83 3.18
CA LEU A 126 -2.16 15.43 4.58
C LEU A 126 -3.46 15.58 5.38
N ASN A 127 -4.19 16.68 5.16
CA ASN A 127 -5.47 16.95 5.80
C ASN A 127 -6.58 15.97 5.40
N ILE A 128 -6.44 15.28 4.27
CA ILE A 128 -7.35 14.20 3.84
C ILE A 128 -7.09 12.96 4.70
N VAL A 129 -5.81 12.60 4.89
CA VAL A 129 -5.43 11.49 5.78
C VAL A 129 -6.01 11.70 7.17
N GLU A 130 -5.76 12.87 7.76
CA GLU A 130 -6.27 13.23 9.09
C GLU A 130 -7.80 13.14 9.16
N HIS A 131 -8.50 13.62 8.13
CA HIS A 131 -9.96 13.55 8.08
C HIS A 131 -10.46 12.11 7.99
N LEU A 132 -9.84 11.25 7.17
CA LEU A 132 -10.19 9.85 7.07
C LEU A 132 -9.98 9.11 8.40
N THR A 133 -8.84 9.31 9.05
CA THR A 133 -8.49 8.63 10.31
C THR A 133 -9.38 9.09 11.47
N LYS A 134 -9.72 10.38 11.58
CA LYS A 134 -10.71 10.91 12.54
C LYS A 134 -12.09 10.29 12.31
N ASN A 135 -12.42 9.90 11.10
CA ASN A 135 -13.65 9.18 10.75
C ASN A 135 -13.51 7.65 10.83
N LYS A 136 -12.52 7.14 11.57
CA LYS A 136 -12.28 5.71 11.85
C LYS A 136 -11.90 4.88 10.62
N ILE A 137 -11.50 5.51 9.52
CA ILE A 137 -10.91 4.81 8.38
C ILE A 137 -9.45 4.49 8.70
N LYS A 138 -9.05 3.22 8.57
CA LYS A 138 -7.65 2.82 8.69
C LYS A 138 -6.94 3.12 7.38
N VAL A 139 -6.01 4.06 7.40
CA VAL A 139 -5.30 4.55 6.20
C VAL A 139 -3.90 3.97 6.14
N VAL A 140 -3.54 3.50 4.95
CA VAL A 140 -2.17 3.26 4.51
C VAL A 140 -1.77 4.43 3.63
N SER A 141 -0.80 5.21 4.08
CA SER A 141 -0.26 6.34 3.30
C SER A 141 0.87 5.87 2.39
N HIS A 142 0.94 6.39 1.18
CA HIS A 142 1.97 6.05 0.22
C HIS A 142 2.75 7.32 -0.16
N ILE A 143 4.06 7.32 0.05
CA ILE A 143 4.99 8.43 -0.23
C ILE A 143 6.19 7.98 -1.06
N GLY A 144 6.92 8.96 -1.57
CA GLY A 144 8.06 8.74 -2.47
C GLY A 144 7.65 9.00 -3.90
N VAL A 145 7.91 8.07 -4.78
CA VAL A 145 7.29 8.04 -6.09
C VAL A 145 5.83 7.68 -5.89
N THR A 146 4.95 8.43 -6.51
CA THR A 146 3.49 8.24 -6.45
C THR A 146 3.01 8.05 -7.89
N PRO A 147 2.87 6.79 -8.36
CA PRO A 147 2.59 6.45 -9.75
C PRO A 147 1.38 7.14 -10.37
N GLN A 148 0.35 7.41 -9.58
CA GLN A 148 -0.86 8.13 -10.02
C GLN A 148 -0.57 9.53 -10.56
N LYS A 149 0.56 10.15 -10.19
CA LYS A 149 0.98 11.46 -10.70
C LYS A 149 1.63 11.41 -12.08
N PHE A 150 2.01 10.22 -12.54
CA PHE A 150 2.74 10.04 -13.78
C PHE A 150 1.83 9.46 -14.86
N SER A 151 1.80 10.12 -16.04
CA SER A 151 1.19 9.55 -17.25
C SER A 151 2.13 8.56 -17.95
N ASN A 152 3.44 8.65 -17.68
CA ASN A 152 4.46 7.78 -18.28
C ASN A 152 5.47 7.36 -17.20
N PHE A 153 5.57 6.06 -16.96
CA PHE A 153 6.45 5.46 -15.95
C PHE A 153 7.94 5.51 -16.32
N SER A 154 8.32 5.72 -17.59
CA SER A 154 9.72 5.85 -18.00
C SER A 154 10.45 7.05 -17.35
N LYS A 155 9.69 8.03 -16.84
CA LYS A 155 10.21 9.23 -16.17
C LYS A 155 10.40 9.04 -14.65
N ILE A 156 10.06 7.89 -14.11
CA ILE A 156 10.18 7.61 -12.68
C ILE A 156 11.67 7.51 -12.30
N LYS A 157 12.06 8.29 -11.31
CA LYS A 157 13.41 8.27 -10.73
C LYS A 157 13.31 8.14 -9.21
N SER A 158 14.25 7.42 -8.61
CA SER A 158 14.37 7.34 -7.14
C SER A 158 14.53 8.72 -6.53
N VAL A 159 13.83 8.97 -5.41
CA VAL A 159 13.78 10.23 -4.67
C VAL A 159 14.49 10.13 -3.32
N GLY A 160 14.68 11.27 -2.63
CA GLY A 160 15.31 11.30 -1.31
C GLY A 160 16.80 11.09 -1.33
N LYS A 161 17.49 11.37 -2.45
CA LYS A 161 18.95 11.20 -2.58
C LYS A 161 19.76 12.33 -1.96
N ASN A 162 19.21 13.54 -1.95
CA ASN A 162 19.86 14.69 -1.33
C ASN A 162 19.26 14.99 0.05
N ILE A 163 19.98 15.76 0.87
CA ILE A 163 19.60 16.07 2.26
C ILE A 163 18.23 16.76 2.33
N LYS A 164 17.95 17.71 1.44
CA LYS A 164 16.70 18.48 1.43
C LYS A 164 15.49 17.56 1.17
N ASP A 165 15.59 16.71 0.16
CA ASP A 165 14.51 15.75 -0.19
C ASP A 165 14.34 14.70 0.90
N SER A 166 15.44 14.20 1.45
CA SER A 166 15.44 13.27 2.58
C SER A 166 14.70 13.84 3.78
N ASN A 167 15.01 15.10 4.19
CA ASN A 167 14.36 15.75 5.30
C ASN A 167 12.88 16.03 5.02
N ASN A 168 12.55 16.42 3.78
CA ASN A 168 11.15 16.63 3.38
C ASN A 168 10.32 15.35 3.48
N LEU A 169 10.84 14.20 3.02
CA LEU A 169 10.17 12.90 3.10
C LEU A 169 10.05 12.43 4.55
N LEU A 170 11.10 12.58 5.37
CA LEU A 170 11.05 12.25 6.78
C LEU A 170 10.00 13.06 7.53
N ASN A 171 9.96 14.39 7.30
CA ASN A 171 8.96 15.26 7.92
C ASN A 171 7.53 14.93 7.47
N LEU A 172 7.35 14.59 6.19
CA LEU A 172 6.05 14.14 5.69
C LEU A 172 5.62 12.84 6.37
N ALA A 173 6.52 11.85 6.46
CA ALA A 173 6.23 10.57 7.08
C ALA A 173 5.79 10.71 8.56
N LYS A 174 6.50 11.55 9.34
CA LYS A 174 6.12 11.86 10.73
C LYS A 174 4.73 12.50 10.82
N LYS A 175 4.46 13.50 9.99
CA LYS A 175 3.13 14.14 9.96
C LYS A 175 2.02 13.18 9.55
N LEU A 176 2.29 12.22 8.68
CA LEU A 176 1.32 11.19 8.30
C LEU A 176 1.05 10.21 9.45
N GLU A 177 2.06 9.87 10.24
CA GLU A 177 1.89 9.08 11.47
C GLU A 177 1.04 9.86 12.49
N GLU A 178 1.36 11.14 12.74
CA GLU A 178 0.58 12.04 13.61
C GLU A 178 -0.88 12.19 13.13
N ALA A 179 -1.09 12.24 11.81
CA ALA A 179 -2.42 12.23 11.19
C ALA A 179 -3.17 10.89 11.34
N GLY A 180 -2.55 9.86 11.93
CA GLY A 180 -3.17 8.59 12.27
C GLY A 180 -3.02 7.48 11.24
N SER A 181 -2.14 7.64 10.22
CA SER A 181 -1.80 6.55 9.30
C SER A 181 -1.37 5.30 10.06
N LYS A 182 -1.73 4.14 9.56
CA LYS A 182 -1.42 2.85 10.19
C LYS A 182 -0.18 2.18 9.61
N ILE A 183 0.10 2.43 8.35
CA ILE A 183 1.25 1.89 7.60
C ILE A 183 1.67 2.99 6.63
N ILE A 184 2.97 3.07 6.33
CA ILE A 184 3.48 3.94 5.25
C ILE A 184 4.18 3.10 4.21
N VAL A 185 3.71 3.17 2.97
CA VAL A 185 4.41 2.63 1.80
C VAL A 185 5.46 3.63 1.34
N LEU A 186 6.69 3.14 1.15
CA LEU A 186 7.85 3.89 0.67
C LEU A 186 8.19 3.39 -0.73
N GLU A 187 7.87 4.17 -1.77
CA GLU A 187 8.16 3.76 -3.16
C GLU A 187 9.34 4.53 -3.76
N CYS A 188 10.30 3.77 -4.28
CA CYS A 188 11.49 4.30 -4.96
C CYS A 188 12.24 5.38 -4.16
N ILE A 189 12.26 5.28 -2.84
CA ILE A 189 13.02 6.17 -1.95
C ILE A 189 14.42 5.59 -1.76
N SER A 190 15.45 6.46 -1.71
CA SER A 190 16.83 6.05 -1.50
C SER A 190 17.00 5.24 -0.20
N LEU A 191 17.99 4.34 -0.19
CA LEU A 191 18.25 3.40 0.90
C LEU A 191 18.38 4.11 2.26
N ASP A 192 19.21 5.15 2.34
CA ASP A 192 19.48 5.88 3.59
C ASP A 192 18.24 6.65 4.10
N THR A 193 17.49 7.27 3.18
CA THR A 193 16.28 7.99 3.55
C THR A 193 15.18 7.04 4.03
N SER A 194 15.00 5.90 3.37
CA SER A 194 14.06 4.87 3.82
C SER A 194 14.42 4.34 5.20
N LYS A 195 15.72 4.09 5.46
CA LYS A 195 16.22 3.66 6.78
C LYS A 195 15.93 4.71 7.85
N LYS A 196 16.19 6.00 7.56
CA LYS A 196 15.89 7.11 8.50
C LYS A 196 14.39 7.18 8.80
N ILE A 197 13.53 7.08 7.79
CA ILE A 197 12.08 7.11 7.98
C ILE A 197 11.64 5.92 8.83
N THR A 198 12.04 4.70 8.49
CA THR A 198 11.65 3.48 9.21
C THR A 198 12.02 3.53 10.68
N ASN A 199 13.25 3.98 11.00
CA ASN A 199 13.71 4.10 12.38
C ASN A 199 13.06 5.23 13.17
N SER A 200 12.45 6.22 12.50
CA SER A 200 11.85 7.39 13.15
C SER A 200 10.36 7.23 13.42
N LEU A 201 9.72 6.20 12.90
CA LEU A 201 8.29 5.96 13.04
C LEU A 201 8.01 4.82 14.01
N SER A 202 6.86 4.86 14.67
CA SER A 202 6.32 3.75 15.48
C SER A 202 5.44 2.80 14.66
N ILE A 203 4.91 3.25 13.52
CA ILE A 203 4.10 2.45 12.61
C ILE A 203 4.96 1.74 11.55
N PRO A 204 4.49 0.61 10.99
CA PRO A 204 5.25 -0.13 9.98
C PRO A 204 5.46 0.65 8.68
N THR A 205 6.64 0.44 8.08
CA THR A 205 6.97 0.89 6.72
C THR A 205 7.09 -0.29 5.78
N ILE A 206 6.50 -0.16 4.58
CA ILE A 206 6.53 -1.18 3.53
C ILE A 206 7.21 -0.59 2.29
N GLY A 207 8.33 -1.18 1.88
CA GLY A 207 9.09 -0.71 0.73
C GLY A 207 8.63 -1.34 -0.58
N ILE A 208 8.72 -0.57 -1.67
CA ILE A 208 8.67 -1.07 -3.05
C ILE A 208 9.69 -0.32 -3.89
N GLY A 209 10.59 -1.06 -4.55
CA GLY A 209 11.73 -0.45 -5.23
C GLY A 209 12.55 0.49 -4.32
N SER A 210 12.58 0.20 -3.03
CA SER A 210 13.15 1.03 -1.97
C SER A 210 14.16 0.22 -1.14
N SER A 211 14.26 0.49 0.13
CA SER A 211 15.30 -0.03 1.02
C SER A 211 14.92 -1.37 1.67
N LYS A 212 15.90 -2.27 1.77
CA LYS A 212 15.80 -3.48 2.60
C LYS A 212 15.60 -3.21 4.09
N TYR A 213 15.80 -1.97 4.54
CA TYR A 213 15.62 -1.54 5.92
C TYR A 213 14.18 -1.14 6.26
N CYS A 214 13.25 -1.17 5.30
CA CYS A 214 11.83 -1.08 5.62
C CYS A 214 11.39 -2.30 6.44
N ASP A 215 10.36 -2.15 7.28
CA ASP A 215 9.83 -3.25 8.09
C ASP A 215 9.26 -4.39 7.23
N GLY A 216 8.87 -4.10 6.00
CA GLY A 216 8.39 -5.08 5.04
C GLY A 216 8.58 -4.63 3.60
N GLN A 217 8.19 -5.51 2.67
CA GLN A 217 8.22 -5.25 1.23
C GLN A 217 6.88 -5.60 0.60
N VAL A 218 6.48 -4.81 -0.39
CA VAL A 218 5.37 -5.16 -1.29
C VAL A 218 5.90 -5.38 -2.70
N LEU A 219 5.38 -6.42 -3.35
CA LEU A 219 5.69 -6.75 -4.74
C LEU A 219 4.39 -7.02 -5.51
N VAL A 220 4.39 -6.66 -6.78
CA VAL A 220 3.31 -7.01 -7.71
C VAL A 220 3.45 -8.50 -8.04
N ILE A 221 2.39 -9.27 -7.80
CA ILE A 221 2.44 -10.74 -7.98
C ILE A 221 2.77 -11.12 -9.42
N ASP A 222 2.26 -10.36 -10.39
CA ASP A 222 2.49 -10.60 -11.81
C ASP A 222 3.95 -10.41 -12.21
N ASP A 223 4.69 -9.51 -11.54
CA ASP A 223 6.14 -9.34 -11.74
C ASP A 223 6.92 -10.54 -11.19
N ILE A 224 6.51 -11.07 -10.01
CA ILE A 224 7.15 -12.26 -9.41
C ILE A 224 6.94 -13.48 -10.30
N LEU A 225 5.72 -13.66 -10.81
CA LEU A 225 5.34 -14.79 -11.66
C LEU A 225 5.80 -14.61 -13.12
N ASN A 226 6.43 -13.48 -13.45
CA ASN A 226 6.89 -13.12 -14.80
C ASN A 226 5.75 -13.15 -15.83
N LEU A 227 4.54 -12.74 -15.43
CA LEU A 227 3.36 -12.67 -16.30
C LEU A 227 3.31 -11.37 -17.11
N ASN A 228 4.03 -10.34 -16.68
CA ASN A 228 4.15 -9.08 -17.40
C ASN A 228 5.14 -9.24 -18.55
N SER A 229 4.68 -9.01 -19.79
CA SER A 229 5.48 -9.12 -21.03
C SER A 229 6.54 -8.03 -21.22
N HIS A 230 6.81 -7.22 -20.19
CA HIS A 230 7.79 -6.16 -20.28
C HIS A 230 9.23 -6.71 -20.23
N ASN A 231 10.03 -6.41 -21.25
CA ASN A 231 11.44 -6.81 -21.39
C ASN A 231 12.38 -6.27 -20.26
N LYS A 232 11.86 -5.56 -19.26
CA LYS A 232 12.63 -5.05 -18.14
C LYS A 232 11.96 -5.47 -16.83
N LYS A 233 12.53 -6.48 -16.18
CA LYS A 233 12.16 -6.82 -14.80
C LYS A 233 12.45 -5.61 -13.89
N PRO A 234 11.57 -5.32 -12.92
CA PRO A 234 11.88 -4.39 -11.84
C PRO A 234 13.22 -4.82 -11.19
N LYS A 235 14.11 -3.86 -10.96
CA LYS A 235 15.43 -4.12 -10.33
C LYS A 235 15.27 -4.30 -8.84
#